data_4919bf6c079a6885c1caa881422515c1
#
_entry.id   4919bf6c079a6885c1caa881422515c1
#
_cell.length_a   1.000
_cell.length_b   1.000
_cell.length_c   1.000
_cell.angle_alpha   90.00
_cell.angle_beta   90.00
_cell.angle_gamma   90.00
#
_symmetry.space_group_name_H-M   'P 1'
#
loop_
_entity.id
_entity.type
_entity.pdbx_description
1 polymer ?
#
loop_
_entity_poly.entity_id
_entity_poly.type
_entity_poly.pdbx_seq_one_letter_code
_entity_poly.pdbx_strand_id
1 'polypeptide(L)'
;MTSSSSDSRSPLNVIACGAIARHVDDIAKRRNWNITIHPLPPLLHNTPKDIAPEVERLIRELMPARMAVAYADCGTYGALDAVIAKYGIGRLRGAHCYDVFAGANVVQHLLDEQPGTYFFTDYLVKGFHRSVVVELGLDTHPELREDYFRHYTRVVW
;
A
#
# COMPACT_ATOMS: atom_id res chain seq x y z
N MET A 1 -35.40 -30.46 -3.39
CA MET A 1 -35.10 -29.66 -2.19
C MET A 1 -33.58 -29.41 -2.20
N THR A 2 -33.16 -28.36 -2.87
CA THR A 2 -31.75 -27.95 -2.90
C THR A 2 -31.56 -26.89 -1.84
N SER A 3 -30.98 -27.30 -0.73
CA SER A 3 -30.58 -26.35 0.34
C SER A 3 -29.43 -25.52 -0.19
N SER A 4 -29.72 -24.28 -0.60
CA SER A 4 -28.71 -23.24 -0.75
C SER A 4 -28.14 -22.91 0.62
N SER A 5 -27.03 -23.52 0.98
CA SER A 5 -26.24 -23.09 2.12
C SER A 5 -25.68 -21.70 1.76
N SER A 6 -26.35 -20.65 2.24
CA SER A 6 -25.76 -19.32 2.30
C SER A 6 -24.49 -19.42 3.15
N ASP A 7 -23.34 -19.36 2.50
CA ASP A 7 -22.04 -19.37 3.17
C ASP A 7 -21.89 -18.04 3.94
N SER A 8 -22.49 -18.02 5.15
CA SER A 8 -22.47 -16.88 6.08
C SER A 8 -21.11 -16.80 6.79
N ARG A 9 -20.00 -16.91 6.03
CA ARG A 9 -18.67 -16.64 6.58
C ARG A 9 -18.60 -15.17 6.93
N SER A 10 -18.15 -14.88 8.14
CA SER A 10 -17.83 -13.51 8.56
C SER A 10 -16.92 -12.85 7.52
N PRO A 11 -17.08 -11.54 7.24
CA PRO A 11 -16.27 -10.84 6.27
C PRO A 11 -14.77 -10.98 6.60
N LEU A 12 -13.94 -11.02 5.58
CA LEU A 12 -12.50 -10.91 5.73
C LEU A 12 -12.18 -9.43 5.97
N ASN A 13 -11.57 -9.12 7.10
CA ASN A 13 -11.09 -7.77 7.40
C ASN A 13 -9.74 -7.54 6.70
N VAL A 14 -9.65 -6.51 5.88
CA VAL A 14 -8.44 -6.17 5.14
C VAL A 14 -7.89 -4.85 5.65
N ILE A 15 -6.76 -4.92 6.35
CA ILE A 15 -6.00 -3.72 6.76
C ILE A 15 -5.21 -3.26 5.54
N ALA A 16 -5.52 -2.09 5.01
CA ALA A 16 -4.99 -1.64 3.72
C ALA A 16 -4.23 -0.32 3.83
N CYS A 17 -3.14 -0.20 3.06
CA CYS A 17 -2.54 1.10 2.79
C CYS A 17 -3.59 2.03 2.14
N GLY A 18 -3.77 3.23 2.69
CA GLY A 18 -4.75 4.19 2.17
C GLY A 18 -4.52 4.56 0.70
N ALA A 19 -3.29 4.46 0.21
CA ALA A 19 -2.97 4.70 -1.19
C ALA A 19 -3.57 3.66 -2.15
N ILE A 20 -3.77 2.40 -1.70
CA ILE A 20 -4.31 1.30 -2.52
C ILE A 20 -5.69 0.82 -2.05
N ALA A 21 -6.17 1.28 -0.91
CA ALA A 21 -7.42 0.82 -0.30
C ALA A 21 -8.62 0.89 -1.26
N ARG A 22 -8.72 1.98 -2.05
CA ARG A 22 -9.76 2.13 -3.07
C ARG A 22 -9.68 1.06 -4.15
N HIS A 23 -8.48 0.73 -4.63
CA HIS A 23 -8.30 -0.32 -5.64
C HIS A 23 -8.72 -1.69 -5.11
N VAL A 24 -8.40 -1.98 -3.83
CA VAL A 24 -8.83 -3.21 -3.15
C VAL A 24 -10.35 -3.27 -3.05
N ASP A 25 -11.01 -2.17 -2.68
CA ASP A 25 -12.47 -2.05 -2.60
C ASP A 25 -13.14 -2.26 -3.97
N ASP A 26 -12.63 -1.59 -5.01
CA ASP A 26 -13.15 -1.71 -6.38
C ASP A 26 -13.02 -3.14 -6.93
N ILE A 27 -11.92 -3.84 -6.61
CA ILE A 27 -11.72 -5.25 -7.00
C ILE A 27 -12.70 -6.13 -6.22
N ALA A 28 -12.83 -5.92 -4.92
CA ALA A 28 -13.72 -6.70 -4.06
C ALA A 28 -15.18 -6.59 -4.53
N LYS A 29 -15.65 -5.39 -4.84
CA LYS A 29 -17.00 -5.15 -5.38
C LYS A 29 -17.20 -5.86 -6.70
N ARG A 30 -16.26 -5.73 -7.65
CA ARG A 30 -16.35 -6.41 -8.96
C ARG A 30 -16.35 -7.94 -8.85
N ARG A 31 -15.70 -8.47 -7.82
CA ARG A 31 -15.58 -9.91 -7.57
C ARG A 31 -16.60 -10.46 -6.58
N ASN A 32 -17.47 -9.61 -6.05
CA ASN A 32 -18.44 -9.95 -5.00
C ASN A 32 -17.77 -10.62 -3.77
N TRP A 33 -16.59 -10.13 -3.38
CA TRP A 33 -15.90 -10.61 -2.20
C TRP A 33 -16.52 -10.02 -0.94
N ASN A 34 -16.78 -10.87 0.06
CA ASN A 34 -17.25 -10.42 1.36
C ASN A 34 -16.07 -9.95 2.22
N ILE A 35 -15.66 -8.69 2.05
CA ILE A 35 -14.56 -8.07 2.79
C ILE A 35 -14.99 -6.77 3.43
N THR A 36 -14.31 -6.42 4.52
CA THR A 36 -14.37 -5.09 5.15
C THR A 36 -12.98 -4.48 5.12
N ILE A 37 -12.86 -3.27 4.58
CA ILE A 37 -11.55 -2.60 4.44
C ILE A 37 -11.36 -1.61 5.59
N HIS A 38 -10.19 -1.69 6.22
CA HIS A 38 -9.70 -0.80 7.25
C HIS A 38 -8.50 -0.02 6.71
N PRO A 39 -8.71 1.17 6.13
CA PRO A 39 -7.63 1.93 5.54
C PRO A 39 -6.78 2.60 6.62
N LEU A 40 -5.47 2.46 6.52
CA LEU A 40 -4.50 3.25 7.27
C LEU A 40 -4.15 4.54 6.51
N PRO A 41 -3.73 5.60 7.22
CA PRO A 41 -3.33 6.85 6.58
C PRO A 41 -2.30 6.63 5.47
N PRO A 42 -2.52 7.16 4.26
CA PRO A 42 -1.63 6.90 3.13
C PRO A 42 -0.24 7.51 3.32
N LEU A 43 -0.10 8.55 4.15
CA LEU A 43 1.20 9.18 4.46
C LEU A 43 2.08 8.36 5.41
N LEU A 44 1.60 7.23 5.95
CA LEU A 44 2.42 6.36 6.79
C LEU A 44 3.67 5.83 6.06
N HIS A 45 3.66 5.73 4.73
CA HIS A 45 4.86 5.32 4.01
C HIS A 45 5.97 6.38 3.98
N ASN A 46 5.69 7.63 4.36
CA ASN A 46 6.72 8.66 4.59
C ASN A 46 7.44 8.42 5.94
N THR A 47 6.81 7.64 6.84
CA THR A 47 7.37 7.20 8.12
C THR A 47 7.26 5.68 8.25
N PRO A 48 7.99 4.87 7.46
CA PRO A 48 7.80 3.42 7.37
C PRO A 48 7.88 2.67 8.71
N LYS A 49 8.65 3.21 9.66
CA LYS A 49 8.76 2.66 11.03
C LYS A 49 7.41 2.59 11.76
N ASP A 50 6.43 3.41 11.37
CA ASP A 50 5.12 3.49 12.02
C ASP A 50 4.10 2.52 11.40
N ILE A 51 4.39 1.94 10.22
CA ILE A 51 3.47 1.03 9.52
C ILE A 51 3.20 -0.23 10.35
N ALA A 52 4.25 -0.92 10.78
CA ALA A 52 4.10 -2.18 11.52
C ALA A 52 3.37 -2.00 12.86
N PRO A 53 3.67 -0.97 13.70
CA PRO A 53 2.89 -0.67 14.91
C PRO A 53 1.41 -0.39 14.64
N GLU A 54 1.08 0.40 13.62
CA GLU A 54 -0.30 0.72 13.30
C GLU A 54 -1.09 -0.48 12.77
N VAL A 55 -0.45 -1.32 11.96
CA VAL A 55 -1.04 -2.60 11.53
C VAL A 55 -1.28 -3.50 12.75
N GLU A 56 -0.31 -3.63 13.67
CA GLU A 56 -0.48 -4.45 14.87
C GLU A 56 -1.61 -3.93 15.78
N ARG A 57 -1.75 -2.62 15.92
CA ARG A 57 -2.84 -1.99 16.66
C ARG A 57 -4.19 -2.43 16.09
N LEU A 58 -4.39 -2.30 14.78
CA LEU A 58 -5.64 -2.72 14.13
C LEU A 58 -5.88 -4.24 14.22
N ILE A 59 -4.84 -5.06 14.09
CA ILE A 59 -4.97 -6.51 14.29
C ILE A 59 -5.55 -6.81 15.65
N ARG A 60 -5.02 -6.20 16.71
CA ARG A 60 -5.49 -6.41 18.09
C ARG A 60 -6.92 -5.94 18.30
N GLU A 61 -7.32 -4.83 17.67
CA GLU A 61 -8.69 -4.30 17.75
C GLU A 61 -9.70 -5.20 17.02
N LEU A 62 -9.28 -5.84 15.92
CA LEU A 62 -10.15 -6.66 15.08
C LEU A 62 -10.20 -8.13 15.50
N MET A 63 -9.29 -8.58 16.39
CA MET A 63 -9.28 -9.97 16.86
C MET A 63 -10.60 -10.33 17.59
N PRO A 64 -11.11 -11.57 17.41
CA PRO A 64 -10.52 -12.72 16.72
C PRO A 64 -10.94 -12.86 15.25
N ALA A 65 -11.29 -11.80 14.55
CA ALA A 65 -11.76 -11.84 13.17
C ALA A 65 -10.71 -12.39 12.20
N ARG A 66 -11.16 -12.88 11.02
CA ARG A 66 -10.28 -13.23 9.91
C ARG A 66 -9.71 -11.97 9.28
N MET A 67 -8.40 -11.94 9.03
CA MET A 67 -7.71 -10.74 8.54
C MET A 67 -6.71 -11.04 7.43
N ALA A 68 -6.46 -10.03 6.59
CA ALA A 68 -5.36 -9.95 5.65
C ALA A 68 -4.81 -8.52 5.64
N VAL A 69 -3.56 -8.36 5.17
CA VAL A 69 -2.91 -7.05 5.09
C VAL A 69 -2.65 -6.71 3.62
N ALA A 70 -3.24 -5.61 3.16
CA ALA A 70 -3.02 -5.05 1.83
C ALA A 70 -1.96 -3.96 1.89
N TYR A 71 -0.73 -4.38 2.17
CA TYR A 71 0.52 -3.62 2.13
C TYR A 71 1.60 -4.45 1.43
N ALA A 72 2.48 -3.81 0.66
CA ALA A 72 3.81 -4.33 0.35
C ALA A 72 4.75 -4.08 1.54
N ASP A 73 6.06 -4.32 1.41
CA ASP A 73 7.00 -4.00 2.50
C ASP A 73 7.05 -2.48 2.78
N CYS A 74 7.04 -1.66 1.73
CA CYS A 74 6.98 -0.20 1.80
C CYS A 74 8.03 0.43 2.74
N GLY A 75 9.23 -0.15 2.81
CA GLY A 75 10.35 0.35 3.62
C GLY A 75 10.30 -0.04 5.09
N THR A 76 9.50 -1.05 5.45
CA THR A 76 9.51 -1.61 6.82
C THR A 76 10.68 -2.56 7.07
N TYR A 77 11.37 -2.98 5.99
CA TYR A 77 12.51 -3.91 6.05
C TYR A 77 12.23 -5.18 6.87
N GLY A 78 11.03 -5.73 6.68
CA GLY A 78 10.60 -6.95 7.35
C GLY A 78 9.95 -6.74 8.72
N ALA A 79 9.89 -5.53 9.27
CA ALA A 79 9.20 -5.27 10.53
C ALA A 79 7.70 -5.60 10.45
N LEU A 80 7.06 -5.30 9.31
CA LEU A 80 5.68 -5.68 9.05
C LEU A 80 5.51 -7.20 9.02
N ASP A 81 6.43 -7.92 8.35
CA ASP A 81 6.41 -9.39 8.30
C ASP A 81 6.54 -10.00 9.69
N ALA A 82 7.43 -9.47 10.52
CA ALA A 82 7.61 -9.92 11.90
C ALA A 82 6.34 -9.73 12.75
N VAL A 83 5.60 -8.66 12.54
CA VAL A 83 4.33 -8.41 13.23
C VAL A 83 3.27 -9.39 12.76
N ILE A 84 2.97 -9.46 11.47
CA ILE A 84 1.85 -10.28 10.95
C ILE A 84 2.08 -11.78 11.15
N ALA A 85 3.35 -12.23 11.18
CA ALA A 85 3.70 -13.62 11.46
C ALA A 85 3.24 -14.08 12.85
N LYS A 86 3.26 -13.21 13.87
CA LYS A 86 2.77 -13.52 15.22
C LYS A 86 1.30 -13.92 15.23
N TYR A 87 0.53 -13.43 14.25
CA TYR A 87 -0.91 -13.63 14.16
C TYR A 87 -1.32 -14.58 13.01
N GLY A 88 -0.34 -15.13 12.27
CA GLY A 88 -0.60 -15.99 11.13
C GLY A 88 -1.29 -15.29 9.96
N ILE A 89 -1.09 -13.97 9.81
CA ILE A 89 -1.73 -13.15 8.79
C ILE A 89 -0.79 -12.97 7.60
N GLY A 90 -1.34 -13.04 6.37
CA GLY A 90 -0.60 -12.77 5.14
C GLY A 90 -0.73 -11.32 4.66
N ARG A 91 0.26 -10.86 3.89
CA ARG A 91 0.25 -9.58 3.18
C ARG A 91 0.46 -9.72 1.68
N LEU A 92 0.24 -8.61 0.95
CA LEU A 92 0.61 -8.52 -0.46
C LEU A 92 2.14 -8.65 -0.62
N ARG A 93 2.55 -9.35 -1.68
CA ARG A 93 3.97 -9.49 -2.01
C ARG A 93 4.49 -8.24 -2.70
N GLY A 94 5.78 -7.95 -2.54
CA GLY A 94 6.49 -6.85 -3.16
C GLY A 94 7.21 -5.96 -2.15
N ALA A 95 8.16 -5.19 -2.64
CA ALA A 95 8.87 -4.18 -1.87
C ALA A 95 8.07 -2.88 -1.77
N HIS A 96 7.30 -2.56 -2.83
CA HIS A 96 6.52 -1.32 -2.93
C HIS A 96 5.14 -1.58 -3.51
N CYS A 97 4.23 -0.60 -3.40
CA CYS A 97 2.92 -0.67 -4.05
C CYS A 97 3.02 -0.80 -5.58
N TYR A 98 4.08 -0.30 -6.21
CA TYR A 98 4.34 -0.48 -7.65
C TYR A 98 4.46 -1.95 -8.03
N ASP A 99 5.12 -2.77 -7.20
CA ASP A 99 5.22 -4.21 -7.40
C ASP A 99 3.87 -4.90 -7.33
N VAL A 100 2.96 -4.36 -6.51
CA VAL A 100 1.58 -4.87 -6.39
C VAL A 100 0.79 -4.60 -7.67
N PHE A 101 1.01 -3.45 -8.32
CA PHE A 101 0.30 -3.07 -9.54
C PHE A 101 0.89 -3.72 -10.79
N ALA A 102 2.20 -3.64 -10.98
CA ALA A 102 2.88 -4.04 -12.21
C ALA A 102 3.57 -5.41 -12.12
N GLY A 103 3.85 -5.90 -10.92
CA GLY A 103 4.74 -7.03 -10.68
C GLY A 103 6.19 -6.61 -10.49
N ALA A 104 6.87 -7.21 -9.51
CA ALA A 104 8.25 -6.85 -9.14
C ALA A 104 9.24 -6.95 -10.31
N ASN A 105 9.11 -7.97 -11.17
CA ASN A 105 9.99 -8.14 -12.32
C ASN A 105 9.84 -7.01 -13.34
N VAL A 106 8.63 -6.50 -13.56
CA VAL A 106 8.37 -5.38 -14.47
C VAL A 106 8.95 -4.09 -13.91
N VAL A 107 8.74 -3.83 -12.63
CA VAL A 107 9.30 -2.66 -11.95
C VAL A 107 10.83 -2.69 -12.00
N GLN A 108 11.43 -3.84 -11.69
CA GLN A 108 12.88 -4.01 -11.75
C GLN A 108 13.42 -3.79 -13.16
N HIS A 109 12.80 -4.37 -14.17
CA HIS A 109 13.20 -4.17 -15.57
C HIS A 109 13.17 -2.69 -15.99
N LEU A 110 12.11 -1.98 -15.61
CA LEU A 110 12.01 -0.54 -15.91
C LEU A 110 13.12 0.27 -15.20
N LEU A 111 13.49 -0.10 -13.97
CA LEU A 111 14.59 0.56 -13.26
C LEU A 111 15.95 0.21 -13.83
N ASP A 112 16.15 -1.02 -14.32
CA ASP A 112 17.40 -1.45 -14.95
C ASP A 112 17.61 -0.74 -16.28
N GLU A 113 16.52 -0.54 -17.06
CA GLU A 113 16.57 0.24 -18.32
C GLU A 113 16.88 1.72 -18.06
N GLN A 114 16.26 2.32 -17.07
CA GLN A 114 16.40 3.73 -16.76
C GLN A 114 16.26 3.97 -15.27
N PRO A 115 17.40 4.03 -14.51
CA PRO A 115 17.38 4.24 -13.05
C PRO A 115 16.67 5.53 -12.63
N GLY A 116 16.72 6.57 -13.46
CA GLY A 116 15.99 7.83 -13.23
C GLY A 116 14.49 7.74 -13.53
N THR A 117 13.84 6.64 -13.19
CA THR A 117 12.38 6.46 -13.36
C THR A 117 11.63 6.83 -12.09
N TYR A 118 10.69 7.76 -12.20
CA TYR A 118 9.74 8.09 -11.15
C TYR A 118 8.41 7.39 -11.41
N PHE A 119 7.96 6.57 -10.46
CA PHE A 119 6.69 5.86 -10.57
C PHE A 119 5.56 6.65 -9.95
N PHE A 120 4.43 6.72 -10.66
CA PHE A 120 3.19 7.27 -10.14
C PHE A 120 2.14 6.17 -9.96
N THR A 121 1.33 6.34 -8.92
CA THR A 121 0.06 5.67 -8.75
C THR A 121 -1.04 6.71 -8.82
N ASP A 122 -2.30 6.31 -9.00
CA ASP A 122 -3.45 7.23 -8.96
C ASP A 122 -3.46 8.10 -7.69
N TYR A 123 -3.03 7.54 -6.57
CA TYR A 123 -2.90 8.27 -5.32
C TYR A 123 -1.87 9.41 -5.44
N LEU A 124 -0.68 9.10 -5.95
CA LEU A 124 0.39 10.11 -6.12
C LEU A 124 0.02 11.15 -7.16
N VAL A 125 -0.60 10.77 -8.28
CA VAL A 125 -1.06 11.74 -9.29
C VAL A 125 -2.03 12.75 -8.68
N LYS A 126 -3.01 12.29 -7.91
CA LYS A 126 -4.02 13.16 -7.28
C LYS A 126 -3.50 13.95 -6.09
N GLY A 127 -2.57 13.37 -5.35
CA GLY A 127 -2.08 13.91 -4.09
C GLY A 127 -0.65 14.44 -4.13
N PHE A 128 -0.02 14.57 -5.31
CA PHE A 128 1.41 14.89 -5.46
C PHE A 128 1.84 16.11 -4.65
N HIS A 129 1.07 17.19 -4.76
CA HIS A 129 1.37 18.41 -4.02
C HIS A 129 1.47 18.14 -2.50
N ARG A 130 0.46 17.48 -1.94
CA ARG A 130 0.42 17.20 -0.49
C ARG A 130 1.44 16.14 -0.08
N SER A 131 1.54 15.05 -0.86
CA SER A 131 2.33 13.88 -0.47
C SER A 131 3.82 14.00 -0.79
N VAL A 132 4.20 14.95 -1.66
CA VAL A 132 5.58 15.13 -2.10
C VAL A 132 6.02 16.57 -1.88
N VAL A 133 5.34 17.56 -2.47
CA VAL A 133 5.80 18.96 -2.42
C VAL A 133 5.81 19.48 -0.99
N VAL A 134 4.70 19.33 -0.27
CA VAL A 134 4.58 19.79 1.12
C VAL A 134 5.46 18.94 2.06
N GLU A 135 5.45 17.61 1.91
CA GLU A 135 6.24 16.72 2.79
C GLU A 135 7.75 16.89 2.63
N LEU A 136 8.21 17.30 1.45
CA LEU A 136 9.63 17.65 1.21
C LEU A 136 9.94 19.13 1.50
N GLY A 137 8.95 19.92 1.92
CA GLY A 137 9.12 21.36 2.19
C GLY A 137 9.35 22.19 0.94
N LEU A 138 9.00 21.70 -0.26
CA LEU A 138 9.26 22.40 -1.53
C LEU A 138 8.29 23.56 -1.79
N ASP A 139 7.22 23.66 -1.03
CA ASP A 139 6.32 24.82 -1.00
C ASP A 139 6.96 26.02 -0.28
N THR A 140 7.80 25.76 0.72
CA THR A 140 8.53 26.79 1.47
C THR A 140 9.98 26.97 0.97
N HIS A 141 10.56 25.92 0.36
CA HIS A 141 11.94 25.87 -0.15
C HIS A 141 11.97 25.39 -1.59
N PRO A 142 11.40 26.16 -2.54
CA PRO A 142 11.32 25.74 -3.96
C PRO A 142 12.69 25.58 -4.62
N GLU A 143 13.74 26.20 -4.09
CA GLU A 143 15.11 26.07 -4.55
C GLU A 143 15.66 24.65 -4.42
N LEU A 144 15.13 23.84 -3.50
CA LEU A 144 15.54 22.44 -3.30
C LEU A 144 14.96 21.49 -4.36
N ARG A 145 14.03 21.97 -5.19
CA ARG A 145 13.35 21.12 -6.18
C ARG A 145 14.32 20.41 -7.12
N GLU A 146 15.34 21.12 -7.60
CA GLU A 146 16.35 20.56 -8.47
C GLU A 146 17.15 19.45 -7.78
N ASP A 147 17.49 19.63 -6.49
CA ASP A 147 18.24 18.62 -5.73
C ASP A 147 17.47 17.31 -5.57
N TYR A 148 16.16 17.39 -5.39
CA TYR A 148 15.31 16.20 -5.26
C TYR A 148 15.01 15.54 -6.60
N PHE A 149 14.83 16.27 -7.70
CA PHE A 149 14.25 15.73 -8.93
C PHE A 149 15.20 15.68 -10.13
N ARG A 150 16.38 16.29 -10.09
CA ARG A 150 17.33 16.36 -11.23
C ARG A 150 17.71 15.00 -11.82
N HIS A 151 17.62 13.91 -11.03
CA HIS A 151 17.98 12.58 -11.49
C HIS A 151 16.81 11.81 -12.12
N TYR A 152 15.60 12.33 -12.01
CA TYR A 152 14.45 11.70 -12.63
C TYR A 152 14.27 12.20 -14.06
N THR A 153 14.34 11.28 -15.01
CA THR A 153 14.31 11.54 -16.45
C THR A 153 13.16 10.83 -17.15
N ARG A 154 12.45 9.94 -16.44
CA ARG A 154 11.28 9.20 -16.91
C ARG A 154 10.20 9.14 -15.84
N VAL A 155 8.96 9.26 -16.28
CA VAL A 155 7.77 9.02 -15.45
C VAL A 155 7.03 7.79 -15.97
N VAL A 156 6.61 6.91 -15.06
CA VAL A 156 5.77 5.74 -15.36
C VAL A 156 4.53 5.81 -14.47
N TRP A 157 3.36 5.69 -15.11
CA TRP A 157 2.04 5.70 -14.46
C TRP A 157 1.15 4.60 -15.00
#